data_353d9942fd0c054b0f7169e49911f72a
#
_entry.id   353d9942fd0c054b0f7169e49911f72a
#
_cell.length_a   1.000
_cell.length_b   1.000
_cell.length_c   1.000
_cell.angle_alpha   90.00
_cell.angle_beta   90.00
_cell.angle_gamma   90.00
#
_symmetry.space_group_name_H-M   'P 1'
#
loop_
_entity.id
_entity.type
_entity.pdbx_description
1 polymer ?
#
loop_
_entity_poly.entity_id
_entity_poly.type
_entity_poly.pdbx_seq_one_letter_code
_entity_poly.pdbx_strand_id
1 'polypeptide(L)'
;MRTIPGMVVMCPADDVEAKAAVRAAVEYEGPVYIRFGRAAVPVINDRPDYKFEIGKGTVVREGTDVTIVATGICVDSALGAAEMLEKDGVSAEVVNICTIKPLDEEVIVNSVKKTGKCVTAEEHSVIGGLGSAVCDALCKSYPAPVYKIGMQDTFGESGSAAALIEKYKLDAKGVYEQVKEFLNK
;
A
#
# COMPACT_ATOMS: atom_id res chain seq x y z
N MET A 1 4.23 -1.50 -15.70
CA MET A 1 5.69 -1.51 -15.37
C MET A 1 6.15 -2.79 -14.68
N ARG A 2 5.34 -3.41 -13.78
CA ARG A 2 5.72 -4.67 -13.11
C ARG A 2 6.10 -5.83 -14.03
N THR A 3 5.52 -5.92 -15.22
CA THR A 3 5.77 -6.99 -16.21
C THR A 3 7.09 -6.87 -16.95
N ILE A 4 7.76 -5.71 -16.89
CA ILE A 4 9.03 -5.47 -17.60
C ILE A 4 10.15 -6.16 -16.83
N PRO A 5 10.94 -7.06 -17.46
CA PRO A 5 12.08 -7.71 -16.80
C PRO A 5 13.09 -6.68 -16.26
N GLY A 6 13.64 -6.93 -15.07
CA GLY A 6 14.63 -6.05 -14.43
C GLY A 6 14.13 -4.69 -13.93
N MET A 7 12.91 -4.28 -14.27
CA MET A 7 12.34 -3.00 -13.83
C MET A 7 12.09 -2.99 -12.32
N VAL A 8 12.67 -2.03 -11.59
CA VAL A 8 12.25 -1.67 -10.23
C VAL A 8 11.05 -0.75 -10.31
N VAL A 9 10.03 -0.97 -9.47
CA VAL A 9 8.79 -0.18 -9.45
C VAL A 9 8.55 0.34 -8.04
N MET A 10 8.56 1.66 -7.88
CA MET A 10 8.38 2.32 -6.57
C MET A 10 7.24 3.33 -6.59
N CYS A 11 6.54 3.44 -5.46
CA CYS A 11 5.47 4.41 -5.22
C CYS A 11 5.57 4.93 -3.77
N PRO A 12 6.35 6.00 -3.53
CA PRO A 12 6.59 6.54 -2.19
C PRO A 12 5.31 7.07 -1.53
N ALA A 13 5.21 6.90 -0.21
CA ALA A 13 4.07 7.33 0.59
C ALA A 13 4.12 8.83 0.94
N ASP A 14 5.31 9.40 1.12
CA ASP A 14 5.52 10.79 1.52
C ASP A 14 6.81 11.38 0.92
N ASP A 15 7.15 12.62 1.31
CA ASP A 15 8.32 13.33 0.78
C ASP A 15 9.65 12.79 1.30
N VAL A 16 9.69 12.25 2.53
CA VAL A 16 10.87 11.63 3.12
C VAL A 16 11.21 10.37 2.34
N GLU A 17 10.23 9.50 2.14
CA GLU A 17 10.39 8.28 1.36
C GLU A 17 10.68 8.58 -0.12
N ALA A 18 10.03 9.61 -0.69
CA ALA A 18 10.29 10.04 -2.07
C ALA A 18 11.74 10.47 -2.29
N LYS A 19 12.31 11.27 -1.38
CA LYS A 19 13.73 11.69 -1.43
C LYS A 19 14.66 10.48 -1.31
N ALA A 20 14.37 9.54 -0.43
CA ALA A 20 15.14 8.33 -0.24
C ALA A 20 15.07 7.41 -1.46
N ALA A 21 13.88 7.22 -2.03
CA ALA A 21 13.66 6.42 -3.23
C ALA A 21 14.42 6.98 -4.46
N VAL A 22 14.43 8.32 -4.63
CA VAL A 22 15.18 8.95 -5.72
C VAL A 22 16.70 8.73 -5.54
N ARG A 23 17.23 8.88 -4.32
CA ARG A 23 18.65 8.62 -4.06
C ARG A 23 19.02 7.17 -4.36
N ALA A 24 18.21 6.22 -3.88
CA ALA A 24 18.42 4.80 -4.15
C ALA A 24 18.32 4.46 -5.65
N ALA A 25 17.43 5.13 -6.38
CA ALA A 25 17.31 4.95 -7.83
C ALA A 25 18.55 5.44 -8.60
N VAL A 26 19.22 6.49 -8.14
CA VAL A 26 20.47 6.98 -8.75
C VAL A 26 21.64 6.00 -8.57
N GLU A 27 21.65 5.29 -7.45
CA GLU A 27 22.68 4.30 -7.11
C GLU A 27 22.40 2.91 -7.71
N TYR A 28 21.16 2.65 -8.14
CA TYR A 28 20.74 1.34 -8.65
C TYR A 28 21.20 1.14 -10.11
N GLU A 29 21.87 0.04 -10.39
CA GLU A 29 22.23 -0.37 -11.76
C GLU A 29 21.06 -1.10 -12.41
N GLY A 30 20.23 -0.38 -13.15
CA GLY A 30 19.10 -0.94 -13.87
C GLY A 30 17.94 0.05 -14.08
N PRO A 31 16.89 -0.36 -14.77
CA PRO A 31 15.75 0.51 -15.01
C PRO A 31 14.89 0.66 -13.75
N VAL A 32 14.56 1.91 -13.41
CA VAL A 32 13.71 2.25 -12.26
C VAL A 32 12.52 3.09 -12.72
N TYR A 33 11.33 2.71 -12.29
CA TYR A 33 10.10 3.48 -12.45
C TYR A 33 9.63 3.95 -11.07
N ILE A 34 9.55 5.27 -10.88
CA ILE A 34 9.02 5.87 -9.65
C ILE A 34 7.75 6.62 -10.00
N ARG A 35 6.68 6.35 -9.27
CA ARG A 35 5.40 7.04 -9.40
C ARG A 35 5.14 7.90 -8.17
N PHE A 36 5.00 9.19 -8.35
CA PHE A 36 4.66 10.13 -7.30
C PHE A 36 3.18 10.48 -7.36
N GLY A 37 2.55 10.62 -6.19
CA GLY A 37 1.25 11.28 -6.05
C GLY A 37 1.37 12.77 -6.39
N ARG A 38 0.32 13.35 -6.97
CA ARG A 38 0.28 14.79 -7.32
C ARG A 38 -0.06 15.68 -6.12
N ALA A 39 -0.88 15.17 -5.19
CA ALA A 39 -1.32 15.91 -4.03
C ALA A 39 -0.25 15.90 -2.93
N ALA A 40 -0.24 16.95 -2.10
CA ALA A 40 0.51 16.94 -0.86
C ALA A 40 -0.11 15.91 0.10
N VAL A 41 0.74 15.18 0.80
CA VAL A 41 0.36 14.15 1.77
C VAL A 41 1.05 14.42 3.11
N PRO A 42 0.48 13.98 4.24
CA PRO A 42 1.16 14.02 5.53
C PRO A 42 2.48 13.26 5.50
N VAL A 43 3.43 13.69 6.33
CA VAL A 43 4.72 13.00 6.50
C VAL A 43 4.54 11.86 7.51
N ILE A 44 4.82 10.64 7.07
CA ILE A 44 4.67 9.40 7.84
C ILE A 44 6.04 8.86 8.27
N ASN A 45 7.05 9.04 7.41
CA ASN A 45 8.36 8.41 7.54
C ASN A 45 9.42 9.32 8.20
N ASP A 46 9.06 10.48 8.76
CA ASP A 46 9.99 11.33 9.54
C ASP A 46 10.22 10.74 10.93
N ARG A 47 10.96 9.63 10.95
CA ARG A 47 11.33 8.87 12.16
C ARG A 47 12.83 8.65 12.19
N PRO A 48 13.49 8.74 13.36
CA PRO A 48 14.94 8.58 13.47
C PRO A 48 15.46 7.22 13.01
N ASP A 49 14.62 6.19 13.10
CA ASP A 49 14.93 4.80 12.72
C ASP A 49 14.56 4.47 11.27
N TYR A 50 13.94 5.40 10.53
CA TYR A 50 13.54 5.15 9.15
C TYR A 50 14.75 4.93 8.24
N LYS A 51 14.75 3.81 7.55
CA LYS A 51 15.73 3.45 6.53
C LYS A 51 15.01 2.96 5.28
N PHE A 52 15.35 3.54 4.16
CA PHE A 52 14.84 3.10 2.87
C PHE A 52 15.80 2.09 2.24
N GLU A 53 15.25 0.98 1.78
CA GLU A 53 15.95 -0.01 0.98
C GLU A 53 15.01 -0.53 -0.11
N ILE A 54 15.51 -0.62 -1.36
CA ILE A 54 14.73 -1.17 -2.47
C ILE A 54 14.36 -2.63 -2.15
N GLY A 55 13.07 -2.94 -2.23
CA GLY A 55 12.56 -4.28 -1.94
C GLY A 55 12.20 -4.53 -0.47
N LYS A 56 12.28 -3.50 0.38
CA LYS A 56 11.84 -3.59 1.78
C LYS A 56 10.59 -2.77 2.04
N GLY A 57 9.68 -3.38 2.81
CA GLY A 57 8.48 -2.75 3.34
C GLY A 57 8.62 -2.45 4.82
N THR A 58 7.72 -1.65 5.36
CA THR A 58 7.74 -1.23 6.77
C THR A 58 6.36 -1.38 7.39
N VAL A 59 6.28 -2.03 8.56
CA VAL A 59 5.09 -1.96 9.40
C VAL A 59 5.04 -0.57 10.04
N VAL A 60 4.06 0.24 9.65
CA VAL A 60 3.88 1.61 10.15
C VAL A 60 2.86 1.69 11.27
N ARG A 61 2.05 0.65 11.44
CA ARG A 61 1.14 0.45 12.57
C ARG A 61 0.99 -1.04 12.84
N GLU A 62 1.16 -1.45 14.08
CA GLU A 62 0.91 -2.84 14.52
C GLU A 62 -0.59 -3.12 14.66
N GLY A 63 -0.99 -4.38 14.43
CA GLY A 63 -2.35 -4.85 14.57
C GLY A 63 -2.47 -6.37 14.55
N THR A 64 -3.66 -6.91 14.85
CA THR A 64 -3.87 -8.36 15.05
C THR A 64 -5.03 -8.96 14.26
N ASP A 65 -5.95 -8.15 13.72
CA ASP A 65 -7.22 -8.66 13.16
C ASP A 65 -7.27 -8.65 11.64
N VAL A 66 -6.58 -7.69 11.02
CA VAL A 66 -6.47 -7.54 9.56
C VAL A 66 -5.17 -6.82 9.19
N THR A 67 -4.53 -7.24 8.11
CA THR A 67 -3.38 -6.52 7.53
C THR A 67 -3.86 -5.64 6.37
N ILE A 68 -3.53 -4.34 6.41
CA ILE A 68 -3.72 -3.41 5.29
C ILE A 68 -2.35 -3.12 4.67
N VAL A 69 -2.09 -3.65 3.49
CA VAL A 69 -0.88 -3.40 2.71
C VAL A 69 -1.14 -2.22 1.78
N ALA A 70 -0.45 -1.12 1.97
CA ALA A 70 -0.70 0.11 1.22
C ALA A 70 0.55 0.64 0.53
N THR A 71 0.35 1.45 -0.52
CA THR A 71 1.44 2.12 -1.26
C THR A 71 1.05 3.55 -1.63
N GLY A 72 2.04 4.43 -1.75
CA GLY A 72 1.84 5.81 -2.12
C GLY A 72 0.88 6.54 -1.17
N ILE A 73 0.03 7.40 -1.71
CA ILE A 73 -0.92 8.20 -0.91
C ILE A 73 -1.90 7.35 -0.09
N CYS A 74 -2.14 6.10 -0.48
CA CYS A 74 -3.05 5.20 0.24
C CYS A 74 -2.50 4.73 1.59
N VAL A 75 -1.22 4.97 1.91
CA VAL A 75 -0.66 4.67 3.24
C VAL A 75 -1.28 5.56 4.32
N ASP A 76 -1.40 6.86 4.07
CA ASP A 76 -2.09 7.79 4.96
C ASP A 76 -3.58 7.40 5.13
N SER A 77 -4.25 7.11 4.03
CA SER A 77 -5.65 6.64 4.06
C SER A 77 -5.81 5.34 4.87
N ALA A 78 -4.86 4.40 4.76
CA ALA A 78 -4.87 3.17 5.52
C ALA A 78 -4.65 3.40 7.03
N LEU A 79 -3.78 4.34 7.40
CA LEU A 79 -3.57 4.74 8.80
C LEU A 79 -4.83 5.36 9.40
N GLY A 80 -5.45 6.32 8.70
CA GLY A 80 -6.71 6.91 9.13
C GLY A 80 -7.86 5.88 9.23
N ALA A 81 -7.93 4.93 8.28
CA ALA A 81 -8.89 3.84 8.36
C ALA A 81 -8.64 2.92 9.57
N ALA A 82 -7.37 2.61 9.87
CA ALA A 82 -7.00 1.81 11.04
C ALA A 82 -7.40 2.49 12.36
N GLU A 83 -7.30 3.82 12.47
CA GLU A 83 -7.79 4.58 13.63
C GLU A 83 -9.32 4.52 13.78
N MET A 84 -10.05 4.49 12.65
CA MET A 84 -11.50 4.34 12.67
C MET A 84 -11.90 2.91 13.05
N LEU A 85 -11.20 1.89 12.54
CA LEU A 85 -11.40 0.49 12.87
C LEU A 85 -11.15 0.20 14.35
N GLU A 86 -10.13 0.82 14.95
CA GLU A 86 -9.81 0.68 16.37
C GLU A 86 -10.97 1.14 17.28
N LYS A 87 -11.67 2.22 16.89
CA LYS A 87 -12.88 2.69 17.62
C LYS A 87 -14.02 1.67 17.59
N ASP A 88 -14.03 0.81 16.58
CA ASP A 88 -14.98 -0.31 16.45
C ASP A 88 -14.42 -1.62 17.04
N GLY A 89 -13.27 -1.59 17.70
CA GLY A 89 -12.64 -2.75 18.34
C GLY A 89 -11.89 -3.66 17.37
N VAL A 90 -11.55 -3.19 16.15
CA VAL A 90 -10.77 -3.94 15.16
C VAL A 90 -9.34 -3.40 15.11
N SER A 91 -8.37 -4.24 15.40
CA SER A 91 -6.93 -3.92 15.40
C SER A 91 -6.32 -4.19 14.02
N ALA A 92 -6.19 -3.15 13.20
CA ALA A 92 -5.62 -3.24 11.87
C ALA A 92 -4.11 -2.97 11.87
N GLU A 93 -3.32 -3.91 11.31
CA GLU A 93 -1.93 -3.69 10.98
C GLU A 93 -1.80 -2.96 9.63
N VAL A 94 -0.94 -1.94 9.57
CA VAL A 94 -0.68 -1.21 8.32
C VAL A 94 0.76 -1.42 7.90
N VAL A 95 0.95 -1.92 6.68
CA VAL A 95 2.25 -2.17 6.04
C VAL A 95 2.42 -1.21 4.87
N ASN A 96 3.42 -0.34 4.96
CA ASN A 96 3.83 0.51 3.84
C ASN A 96 4.75 -0.26 2.89
N ILE A 97 4.36 -0.36 1.63
CA ILE A 97 5.12 -0.97 0.54
C ILE A 97 5.44 0.12 -0.50
N CYS A 98 6.60 0.77 -0.36
CA CYS A 98 7.09 1.68 -1.38
C CYS A 98 7.51 0.93 -2.65
N THR A 99 8.26 -0.17 -2.50
CA THR A 99 8.75 -0.97 -3.63
C THR A 99 7.77 -2.08 -3.98
N ILE A 100 7.04 -1.90 -5.09
CA ILE A 100 6.08 -2.89 -5.58
C ILE A 100 6.80 -4.03 -6.34
N LYS A 101 7.99 -3.73 -6.86
CA LYS A 101 8.89 -4.71 -7.49
C LYS A 101 10.35 -4.28 -7.33
N PRO A 102 11.23 -5.11 -6.72
CA PRO A 102 10.88 -6.36 -6.02
C PRO A 102 9.97 -6.12 -4.82
N LEU A 103 9.07 -7.06 -4.53
CA LEU A 103 8.16 -6.98 -3.40
C LEU A 103 8.84 -7.55 -2.15
N ASP A 104 8.64 -6.94 -0.99
CA ASP A 104 8.97 -7.56 0.29
C ASP A 104 7.90 -8.59 0.66
N GLU A 105 8.07 -9.80 0.12
CA GLU A 105 7.15 -10.91 0.40
C GLU A 105 7.18 -11.32 1.88
N GLU A 106 8.33 -11.15 2.55
CA GLU A 106 8.54 -11.57 3.94
C GLU A 106 7.68 -10.75 4.92
N VAL A 107 7.74 -9.43 4.85
CA VAL A 107 6.96 -8.56 5.73
C VAL A 107 5.47 -8.80 5.55
N ILE A 108 5.02 -8.94 4.30
CA ILE A 108 3.60 -9.19 3.97
C ILE A 108 3.13 -10.53 4.53
N VAL A 109 3.89 -11.60 4.26
CA VAL A 109 3.53 -12.95 4.72
C VAL A 109 3.52 -13.02 6.25
N ASN A 110 4.49 -12.40 6.92
CA ASN A 110 4.54 -12.38 8.39
C ASN A 110 3.35 -11.61 8.99
N SER A 111 2.99 -10.46 8.42
CA SER A 111 1.81 -9.70 8.82
C SER A 111 0.52 -10.49 8.62
N VAL A 112 0.35 -11.10 7.45
CA VAL A 112 -0.87 -11.86 7.14
C VAL A 112 -0.97 -13.17 7.94
N LYS A 113 0.15 -13.81 8.28
CA LYS A 113 0.14 -14.95 9.22
C LYS A 113 -0.39 -14.56 10.60
N LYS A 114 -0.11 -13.36 11.05
CA LYS A 114 -0.58 -12.83 12.34
C LYS A 114 -2.07 -12.51 12.33
N THR A 115 -2.56 -11.92 11.25
CA THR A 115 -3.92 -11.36 11.15
C THR A 115 -4.93 -12.26 10.42
N GLY A 116 -4.46 -13.20 9.59
CA GLY A 116 -5.30 -14.13 8.82
C GLY A 116 -6.02 -13.56 7.61
N LYS A 117 -6.11 -12.23 7.46
CA LYS A 117 -6.81 -11.53 6.37
C LYS A 117 -5.98 -10.36 5.84
N CYS A 118 -6.04 -10.12 4.54
CA CYS A 118 -5.29 -9.06 3.88
C CYS A 118 -6.21 -8.12 3.08
N VAL A 119 -5.97 -6.83 3.20
CA VAL A 119 -6.52 -5.81 2.31
C VAL A 119 -5.36 -5.09 1.66
N THR A 120 -5.44 -4.79 0.37
CA THR A 120 -4.44 -3.94 -0.30
C THR A 120 -5.06 -2.61 -0.69
N ALA A 121 -4.32 -1.50 -0.58
CA ALA A 121 -4.79 -0.17 -0.94
C ALA A 121 -3.77 0.54 -1.85
N GLU A 122 -4.23 0.92 -3.05
CA GLU A 122 -3.39 1.55 -4.06
C GLU A 122 -4.17 2.55 -4.93
N GLU A 123 -3.60 3.72 -5.20
CA GLU A 123 -4.12 4.65 -6.20
C GLU A 123 -3.72 4.19 -7.62
N HIS A 124 -4.22 3.04 -8.00
CA HIS A 124 -3.92 2.37 -9.27
C HIS A 124 -5.03 1.36 -9.59
N SER A 125 -5.04 0.85 -10.84
CA SER A 125 -5.87 -0.31 -11.17
C SER A 125 -5.53 -1.50 -10.27
N VAL A 126 -6.55 -2.17 -9.75
CA VAL A 126 -6.41 -3.42 -8.98
C VAL A 126 -5.88 -4.59 -9.82
N ILE A 127 -5.80 -4.40 -11.15
CA ILE A 127 -5.25 -5.36 -12.11
C ILE A 127 -3.78 -5.04 -12.35
N GLY A 128 -2.89 -5.95 -12.00
CA GLY A 128 -1.45 -5.83 -12.25
C GLY A 128 -0.69 -4.88 -11.31
N GLY A 129 -1.34 -4.25 -10.33
CA GLY A 129 -0.75 -3.36 -9.33
C GLY A 129 -0.23 -4.09 -8.07
N LEU A 130 -0.25 -3.37 -6.94
CA LEU A 130 0.16 -3.87 -5.62
C LEU A 130 -0.67 -5.09 -5.21
N GLY A 131 -2.00 -5.00 -5.31
CA GLY A 131 -2.89 -6.09 -4.91
C GLY A 131 -2.62 -7.39 -5.66
N SER A 132 -2.28 -7.32 -6.96
CA SER A 132 -1.88 -8.49 -7.72
C SER A 132 -0.54 -9.07 -7.24
N ALA A 133 0.45 -8.20 -6.89
CA ALA A 133 1.74 -8.63 -6.37
C ALA A 133 1.59 -9.34 -5.01
N VAL A 134 0.75 -8.79 -4.13
CA VAL A 134 0.46 -9.38 -2.81
C VAL A 134 -0.25 -10.73 -2.95
N CYS A 135 -1.23 -10.83 -3.85
CA CYS A 135 -1.88 -12.12 -4.15
C CYS A 135 -0.89 -13.17 -4.63
N ASP A 136 0.02 -12.81 -5.56
CA ASP A 136 1.05 -13.72 -6.07
C ASP A 136 1.97 -14.23 -4.94
N ALA A 137 2.39 -13.34 -4.03
CA ALA A 137 3.24 -13.67 -2.88
C ALA A 137 2.52 -14.60 -1.87
N LEU A 138 1.27 -14.24 -1.52
CA LEU A 138 0.48 -15.03 -0.57
C LEU A 138 0.10 -16.40 -1.12
N CYS A 139 -0.26 -16.51 -2.39
CA CYS A 139 -0.55 -17.81 -3.01
C CYS A 139 0.61 -18.80 -2.91
N LYS A 140 1.86 -18.31 -2.99
CA LYS A 140 3.06 -19.16 -2.89
C LYS A 140 3.38 -19.60 -1.47
N SER A 141 3.18 -18.71 -0.49
CA SER A 141 3.78 -18.82 0.84
C SER A 141 2.77 -19.06 1.96
N TYR A 142 1.64 -18.36 1.92
CA TYR A 142 0.59 -18.43 2.93
C TYR A 142 -0.76 -18.00 2.33
N PRO A 143 -1.51 -18.90 1.67
CA PRO A 143 -2.80 -18.55 1.09
C PRO A 143 -3.78 -17.99 2.12
N ALA A 144 -4.26 -16.80 1.88
CA ALA A 144 -5.20 -16.10 2.74
C ALA A 144 -6.20 -15.28 1.90
N PRO A 145 -7.38 -14.94 2.44
CA PRO A 145 -8.31 -14.03 1.78
C PRO A 145 -7.68 -12.65 1.55
N VAL A 146 -7.77 -12.13 0.32
CA VAL A 146 -7.28 -10.80 -0.05
C VAL A 146 -8.39 -9.99 -0.67
N TYR A 147 -8.62 -8.77 -0.15
CA TYR A 147 -9.48 -7.77 -0.77
C TYR A 147 -8.64 -6.62 -1.33
N LYS A 148 -8.93 -6.19 -2.57
CA LYS A 148 -8.14 -5.15 -3.25
C LYS A 148 -8.91 -3.85 -3.36
N ILE A 149 -8.41 -2.79 -2.71
CA ILE A 149 -8.89 -1.42 -2.82
C ILE A 149 -8.05 -0.68 -3.86
N GLY A 150 -8.69 -0.09 -4.83
CA GLY A 150 -8.09 0.63 -5.95
C GLY A 150 -9.12 0.88 -7.06
N MET A 151 -8.66 1.33 -8.21
CA MET A 151 -9.51 1.53 -9.39
C MET A 151 -9.99 0.18 -9.94
N GLN A 152 -11.31 -0.02 -9.97
CA GLN A 152 -11.99 -1.28 -10.30
C GLN A 152 -12.22 -1.43 -11.82
N ASP A 153 -11.13 -1.46 -12.61
CA ASP A 153 -11.17 -1.62 -14.09
C ASP A 153 -12.06 -0.59 -14.80
N THR A 154 -11.92 0.66 -14.39
CA THR A 154 -12.61 1.81 -14.98
C THR A 154 -11.62 2.87 -15.41
N PHE A 155 -11.99 3.66 -16.40
CA PHE A 155 -11.22 4.85 -16.79
C PHE A 155 -11.29 5.90 -15.66
N GLY A 156 -10.19 6.65 -15.51
CA GLY A 156 -10.19 7.85 -14.69
C GLY A 156 -11.06 8.95 -15.26
N GLU A 157 -11.38 9.92 -14.42
CA GLU A 157 -12.22 11.07 -14.75
C GLU A 157 -11.48 12.38 -14.46
N SER A 158 -12.02 13.49 -14.98
CA SER A 158 -11.57 14.82 -14.63
C SER A 158 -12.24 15.29 -13.34
N GLY A 159 -11.45 15.86 -12.43
CA GLY A 159 -11.91 16.36 -11.15
C GLY A 159 -10.77 16.85 -10.27
N SER A 160 -11.09 17.44 -9.13
CA SER A 160 -10.09 17.71 -8.11
C SER A 160 -9.59 16.42 -7.48
N ALA A 161 -8.31 16.37 -7.07
CA ALA A 161 -7.73 15.18 -6.46
C ALA A 161 -8.56 14.68 -5.26
N ALA A 162 -8.97 15.59 -4.36
CA ALA A 162 -9.77 15.24 -3.20
C ALA A 162 -11.13 14.60 -3.57
N ALA A 163 -11.85 15.20 -4.54
CA ALA A 163 -13.15 14.68 -4.96
C ALA A 163 -13.03 13.29 -5.63
N LEU A 164 -11.95 13.05 -6.38
CA LEU A 164 -11.73 11.76 -7.01
C LEU A 164 -11.31 10.68 -6.00
N ILE A 165 -10.46 11.02 -5.03
CA ILE A 165 -10.07 10.12 -3.94
C ILE A 165 -11.30 9.70 -3.14
N GLU A 166 -12.19 10.64 -2.78
CA GLU A 166 -13.45 10.34 -2.11
C GLU A 166 -14.38 9.49 -2.99
N LYS A 167 -14.58 9.88 -4.25
CA LYS A 167 -15.44 9.16 -5.21
C LYS A 167 -15.05 7.70 -5.38
N TYR A 168 -13.74 7.43 -5.49
CA TYR A 168 -13.21 6.08 -5.66
C TYR A 168 -12.94 5.37 -4.32
N LYS A 169 -13.36 5.97 -3.20
CA LYS A 169 -13.22 5.40 -1.85
C LYS A 169 -11.76 5.03 -1.51
N LEU A 170 -10.84 5.89 -1.91
CA LEU A 170 -9.41 5.76 -1.61
C LEU A 170 -8.98 6.61 -0.41
N ASP A 171 -9.88 7.42 0.15
CA ASP A 171 -9.70 8.16 1.40
C ASP A 171 -9.83 7.23 2.63
N ALA A 172 -9.49 7.74 3.81
CA ALA A 172 -9.52 6.98 5.05
C ALA A 172 -10.89 6.37 5.34
N LYS A 173 -11.98 7.13 5.10
CA LYS A 173 -13.36 6.66 5.29
C LYS A 173 -13.71 5.54 4.31
N GLY A 174 -13.38 5.72 3.04
CA GLY A 174 -13.63 4.72 2.00
C GLY A 174 -12.86 3.42 2.23
N VAL A 175 -11.60 3.50 2.66
CA VAL A 175 -10.81 2.33 3.05
C VAL A 175 -11.44 1.63 4.26
N TYR A 176 -11.81 2.38 5.31
CA TYR A 176 -12.48 1.84 6.49
C TYR A 176 -13.77 1.09 6.15
N GLU A 177 -14.66 1.68 5.33
CA GLU A 177 -15.93 1.05 4.94
C GLU A 177 -15.69 -0.28 4.21
N GLN A 178 -14.75 -0.30 3.28
CA GLN A 178 -14.42 -1.48 2.49
C GLN A 178 -13.76 -2.58 3.33
N VAL A 179 -12.89 -2.22 4.28
CA VAL A 179 -12.31 -3.19 5.23
C VAL A 179 -13.41 -3.82 6.09
N LYS A 180 -14.34 -3.02 6.65
CA LYS A 180 -15.47 -3.54 7.42
C LYS A 180 -16.35 -4.48 6.60
N GLU A 181 -16.67 -4.12 5.38
CA GLU A 181 -17.45 -5.00 4.49
C GLU A 181 -16.72 -6.33 4.25
N PHE A 182 -15.42 -6.30 4.07
CA PHE A 182 -14.61 -7.51 3.89
C PHE A 182 -14.55 -8.38 5.15
N LEU A 183 -14.46 -7.77 6.34
CA LEU A 183 -14.39 -8.51 7.60
C LEU A 183 -15.70 -9.21 7.96
N ASN A 184 -16.84 -8.70 7.47
CA ASN A 184 -18.17 -9.24 7.72
C ASN A 184 -18.59 -10.35 6.73
N LYS A 185 -17.77 -10.66 5.74
CA LYS A 185 -17.95 -11.78 4.78
C LYS A 185 -17.28 -13.04 5.28
#